data_865007c911c047ee538402055225044d
#
_entry.id   865007c911c047ee538402055225044d
#
_cell.length_a   1.000
_cell.length_b   1.000
_cell.length_c   1.000
_cell.angle_alpha   90.00
_cell.angle_beta   90.00
_cell.angle_gamma   90.00
#
_symmetry.space_group_name_H-M   'P 1'
#
loop_
_entity.id
_entity.type
_entity.pdbx_description
1 polymer ?
#
loop_
_entity_poly.entity_id
_entity_poly.type
_entity_poly.pdbx_seq_one_letter_code
_entity_poly.pdbx_strand_id
1 'polypeptide(L)'
;EFPVVVVSAMGKETDRLVMLAKGISKNPEKRELDALLSTGEKVSASLLAMQLNEMGIKAKSFSAAQISMKTTSQYSKAKILDINYQIILDSIQSGFVPVITGFQGVTDSGDVTTLGRGGSDTTAVAVSAAIEASRCDIYTDVDGIYTTDPNLVNNAKKLESITMEEMLEL
;
A
#
# COMPACT_ATOMS: atom_id res chain seq x y z
N GLU A 1 -5.89 3.62 21.73
CA GLU A 1 -5.15 3.63 20.45
C GLU A 1 -6.15 3.47 19.32
N PHE A 2 -6.02 4.28 18.28
CA PHE A 2 -6.87 4.17 17.09
C PHE A 2 -6.04 3.61 15.93
N PRO A 3 -6.37 2.43 15.41
CA PRO A 3 -5.62 1.85 14.31
C PRO A 3 -5.95 2.57 12.99
N VAL A 4 -4.94 2.69 12.14
CA VAL A 4 -5.06 3.00 10.72
C VAL A 4 -4.59 1.77 9.95
N VAL A 5 -5.34 1.32 8.97
CA VAL A 5 -5.03 0.10 8.23
C VAL A 5 -4.70 0.44 6.79
N VAL A 6 -3.58 -0.05 6.30
CA VAL A 6 -3.21 0.01 4.89
C VAL A 6 -3.29 -1.41 4.32
N VAL A 7 -3.96 -1.59 3.19
CA VAL A 7 -4.18 -2.91 2.60
C VAL A 7 -3.56 -3.06 1.23
N SER A 8 -3.05 -4.26 0.96
CA SER A 8 -2.69 -4.73 -0.38
C SER A 8 -3.86 -5.39 -1.08
N ALA A 9 -3.74 -5.64 -2.37
CA ALA A 9 -4.65 -6.50 -3.10
C ALA A 9 -4.63 -7.93 -2.50
N MET A 10 -5.79 -8.59 -2.45
CA MET A 10 -5.93 -9.91 -1.86
C MET A 10 -5.32 -11.01 -2.74
N GLY A 11 -4.58 -11.92 -2.15
CA GLY A 11 -4.08 -13.13 -2.80
C GLY A 11 -3.33 -12.83 -4.09
N LYS A 12 -3.80 -13.38 -5.23
CA LYS A 12 -3.19 -13.23 -6.56
C LYS A 12 -3.93 -12.21 -7.44
N GLU A 13 -4.66 -11.25 -6.85
CA GLU A 13 -5.49 -10.32 -7.63
C GLU A 13 -4.62 -9.42 -8.53
N THR A 14 -3.50 -8.93 -8.05
CA THR A 14 -2.56 -8.14 -8.86
C THR A 14 -2.07 -8.94 -10.07
N ASP A 15 -1.70 -10.22 -9.88
CA ASP A 15 -1.26 -11.09 -10.98
C ASP A 15 -2.39 -11.32 -11.99
N ARG A 16 -3.63 -11.51 -11.51
CA ARG A 16 -4.82 -11.65 -12.36
C ARG A 16 -5.03 -10.40 -13.22
N LEU A 17 -4.93 -9.21 -12.64
CA LEU A 17 -5.07 -7.94 -13.35
C LEU A 17 -3.96 -7.75 -14.39
N VAL A 18 -2.71 -8.09 -14.06
CA VAL A 18 -1.58 -8.08 -15.00
C VAL A 18 -1.84 -9.04 -16.16
N MET A 19 -2.34 -10.24 -15.90
CA MET A 19 -2.67 -11.20 -16.97
C MET A 19 -3.77 -10.68 -17.89
N LEU A 20 -4.81 -10.03 -17.36
CA LEU A 20 -5.86 -9.39 -18.17
C LEU A 20 -5.28 -8.30 -19.09
N ALA A 21 -4.43 -7.43 -18.58
CA ALA A 21 -3.77 -6.40 -19.37
C ALA A 21 -2.90 -7.02 -20.49
N LYS A 22 -2.12 -8.04 -20.17
CA LYS A 22 -1.27 -8.76 -21.13
C LYS A 22 -2.08 -9.53 -22.18
N GLY A 23 -3.29 -9.94 -21.87
CA GLY A 23 -4.23 -10.54 -22.84
C GLY A 23 -4.66 -9.56 -23.93
N ILE A 24 -4.64 -8.26 -23.65
CA ILE A 24 -4.97 -7.20 -24.61
C ILE A 24 -3.71 -6.74 -25.37
N SER A 25 -2.61 -6.51 -24.65
CA SER A 25 -1.35 -5.99 -25.22
C SER A 25 -0.14 -6.62 -24.54
N LYS A 26 0.88 -6.98 -25.33
CA LYS A 26 2.18 -7.41 -24.78
C LYS A 26 2.87 -6.32 -23.96
N ASN A 27 2.66 -5.06 -24.34
CA ASN A 27 3.19 -3.87 -23.69
C ASN A 27 2.04 -2.89 -23.45
N PRO A 28 1.21 -3.10 -22.41
CA PRO A 28 0.12 -2.21 -22.10
C PRO A 28 0.66 -0.80 -21.74
N GLU A 29 -0.10 0.21 -22.10
CA GLU A 29 0.22 1.59 -21.74
C GLU A 29 0.24 1.72 -20.20
N LYS A 30 1.31 2.34 -19.66
CA LYS A 30 1.60 2.28 -18.22
C LYS A 30 0.56 3.02 -17.38
N ARG A 31 0.03 4.15 -17.88
CA ARG A 31 -1.03 4.88 -17.19
C ARG A 31 -2.28 4.01 -17.01
N GLU A 32 -2.70 3.32 -18.08
CA GLU A 32 -3.88 2.44 -18.03
C GLU A 32 -3.62 1.19 -17.19
N LEU A 33 -2.38 0.69 -17.21
CA LEU A 33 -1.99 -0.43 -16.35
C LEU A 33 -2.06 -0.03 -14.86
N ASP A 34 -1.55 1.14 -14.48
CA ASP A 34 -1.62 1.64 -13.11
C ASP A 34 -3.09 1.84 -12.66
N ALA A 35 -3.93 2.41 -13.53
CA ALA A 35 -5.36 2.54 -13.27
C ALA A 35 -6.02 1.18 -13.02
N LEU A 36 -5.71 0.17 -13.85
CA LEU A 36 -6.22 -1.19 -13.70
C LEU A 36 -5.73 -1.83 -12.40
N LEU A 37 -4.42 -1.84 -12.15
CA LEU A 37 -3.82 -2.49 -10.98
C LEU A 37 -4.34 -1.90 -9.67
N SER A 38 -4.53 -0.58 -9.60
CA SER A 38 -5.05 0.11 -8.40
C SER A 38 -6.44 -0.37 -7.95
N THR A 39 -7.17 -1.09 -8.80
CA THR A 39 -8.50 -1.62 -8.43
C THR A 39 -8.41 -2.74 -7.41
N GLY A 40 -7.32 -3.49 -7.35
CA GLY A 40 -7.13 -4.60 -6.42
C GLY A 40 -7.21 -4.14 -4.95
N GLU A 41 -6.48 -3.10 -4.60
CA GLU A 41 -6.49 -2.54 -3.24
C GLU A 41 -7.83 -1.86 -2.91
N LYS A 42 -8.52 -1.29 -3.91
CA LYS A 42 -9.87 -0.73 -3.69
C LYS A 42 -10.88 -1.82 -3.28
N VAL A 43 -10.80 -2.99 -3.91
CA VAL A 43 -11.60 -4.15 -3.51
C VAL A 43 -11.28 -4.54 -2.07
N SER A 44 -10.00 -4.73 -1.73
CA SER A 44 -9.56 -5.12 -0.39
C SER A 44 -10.01 -4.12 0.68
N ALA A 45 -9.79 -2.83 0.46
CA ALA A 45 -10.13 -1.78 1.41
C ALA A 45 -11.65 -1.70 1.65
N SER A 46 -12.44 -1.83 0.59
CA SER A 46 -13.90 -1.78 0.70
C SER A 46 -14.44 -2.99 1.46
N LEU A 47 -13.96 -4.20 1.14
CA LEU A 47 -14.40 -5.43 1.81
C LEU A 47 -14.01 -5.43 3.29
N LEU A 48 -12.80 -5.00 3.63
CA LEU A 48 -12.37 -4.91 5.03
C LEU A 48 -13.21 -3.89 5.80
N ALA A 49 -13.47 -2.71 5.22
CA ALA A 49 -14.32 -1.71 5.86
C ALA A 49 -15.76 -2.23 6.08
N MET A 50 -16.32 -2.97 5.11
CA MET A 50 -17.63 -3.61 5.27
C MET A 50 -17.61 -4.64 6.41
N GLN A 51 -16.58 -5.49 6.46
CA GLN A 51 -16.44 -6.52 7.50
C GLN A 51 -16.29 -5.90 8.89
N LEU A 52 -15.50 -4.86 9.03
CA LEU A 52 -15.35 -4.15 10.31
C LEU A 52 -16.69 -3.53 10.76
N ASN A 53 -17.42 -2.90 9.84
CA ASN A 53 -18.75 -2.34 10.16
C ASN A 53 -19.76 -3.41 10.59
N GLU A 54 -19.76 -4.58 9.94
CA GLU A 54 -20.61 -5.72 10.35
C GLU A 54 -20.26 -6.22 11.76
N MET A 55 -18.97 -6.13 12.15
CA MET A 55 -18.51 -6.45 13.51
C MET A 55 -18.78 -5.34 14.53
N GLY A 56 -19.45 -4.26 14.15
CA GLY A 56 -19.75 -3.11 15.01
C GLY A 56 -18.57 -2.12 15.17
N ILE A 57 -17.50 -2.28 14.42
CA ILE A 57 -16.35 -1.38 14.40
C ILE A 57 -16.54 -0.39 13.25
N LYS A 58 -16.76 0.89 13.57
CA LYS A 58 -16.93 1.92 12.54
C LYS A 58 -15.66 2.03 11.70
N ALA A 59 -15.73 1.72 10.42
CA ALA A 59 -14.62 1.79 9.49
C ALA A 59 -15.00 2.51 8.19
N LYS A 60 -14.03 3.14 7.56
CA LYS A 60 -14.22 3.85 6.30
C LYS A 60 -13.03 3.62 5.39
N SER A 61 -13.29 3.16 4.15
CA SER A 61 -12.25 2.97 3.16
C SER A 61 -11.88 4.28 2.47
N PHE A 62 -10.59 4.45 2.19
CA PHE A 62 -10.03 5.60 1.47
C PHE A 62 -9.12 5.12 0.35
N SER A 63 -9.36 5.63 -0.86
CA SER A 63 -8.39 5.53 -1.95
C SER A 63 -7.27 6.55 -1.76
N ALA A 64 -6.14 6.34 -2.44
CA ALA A 64 -5.03 7.30 -2.44
C ALA A 64 -5.47 8.71 -2.90
N ALA A 65 -6.39 8.79 -3.86
CA ALA A 65 -6.96 10.06 -4.30
C ALA A 65 -7.72 10.80 -3.20
N GLN A 66 -8.51 10.07 -2.40
CA GLN A 66 -9.30 10.68 -1.33
C GLN A 66 -8.46 11.25 -0.18
N ILE A 67 -7.28 10.69 0.07
CA ILE A 67 -6.31 11.23 1.04
C ILE A 67 -5.24 12.09 0.36
N SER A 68 -5.45 12.46 -0.91
CA SER A 68 -4.51 13.25 -1.71
C SER A 68 -3.07 12.77 -1.59
N MET A 69 -2.83 11.45 -1.67
CA MET A 69 -1.49 10.89 -1.70
C MET A 69 -0.84 11.22 -3.04
N LYS A 70 -0.14 12.34 -3.05
CA LYS A 70 0.53 12.85 -4.25
C LYS A 70 1.78 12.06 -4.57
N THR A 71 1.98 11.81 -5.87
CA THR A 71 3.15 11.09 -6.37
C THR A 71 3.75 11.79 -7.58
N THR A 72 4.97 11.40 -7.93
CA THR A 72 5.55 11.70 -9.24
C THR A 72 4.71 11.05 -10.35
N SER A 73 4.78 11.59 -11.58
CA SER A 73 4.09 11.04 -12.77
C SER A 73 4.82 9.87 -13.43
N GLN A 74 5.73 9.20 -12.69
CA GLN A 74 6.45 8.03 -13.18
C GLN A 74 5.61 6.76 -12.97
N TYR A 75 4.72 6.45 -13.91
CA TYR A 75 3.85 5.27 -13.85
C TYR A 75 4.62 3.97 -13.59
N SER A 76 4.03 3.08 -12.80
CA SER A 76 4.55 1.78 -12.34
C SER A 76 5.74 1.84 -11.36
N LYS A 77 6.29 3.05 -11.09
CA LYS A 77 7.40 3.29 -10.16
C LYS A 77 7.31 4.69 -9.54
N ALA A 78 6.11 5.17 -9.28
CA ALA A 78 5.91 6.49 -8.72
C ALA A 78 6.50 6.60 -7.30
N LYS A 79 6.92 7.80 -6.94
CA LYS A 79 7.41 8.11 -5.59
C LYS A 79 6.39 8.99 -4.90
N ILE A 80 6.10 8.71 -3.63
CA ILE A 80 5.24 9.55 -2.79
C ILE A 80 5.93 10.90 -2.58
N LEU A 81 5.20 11.98 -2.78
CA LEU A 81 5.67 13.35 -2.58
C LEU A 81 5.02 13.98 -1.36
N ASP A 82 3.71 13.72 -1.17
CA ASP A 82 2.91 14.32 -0.10
C ASP A 82 1.67 13.49 0.20
N ILE A 83 1.12 13.63 1.40
CA ILE A 83 -0.12 12.98 1.86
C ILE A 83 -0.93 14.01 2.64
N ASN A 84 -2.21 14.19 2.29
CA ASN A 84 -3.11 14.97 3.14
C ASN A 84 -3.55 14.13 4.36
N TYR A 85 -2.70 14.09 5.36
CA TYR A 85 -2.93 13.32 6.59
C TYR A 85 -4.10 13.86 7.43
N GLN A 86 -4.53 15.10 7.24
CA GLN A 86 -5.64 15.67 7.99
C GLN A 86 -6.93 14.88 7.80
N ILE A 87 -7.19 14.41 6.59
CA ILE A 87 -8.37 13.56 6.28
C ILE A 87 -8.35 12.26 7.11
N ILE A 88 -7.16 11.70 7.32
CA ILE A 88 -6.98 10.49 8.14
C ILE A 88 -7.26 10.81 9.61
N LEU A 89 -6.69 11.90 10.12
CA LEU A 89 -6.91 12.34 11.51
C LEU A 89 -8.37 12.69 11.78
N ASP A 90 -9.03 13.39 10.86
CA ASP A 90 -10.46 13.72 10.97
C ASP A 90 -11.35 12.47 11.03
N SER A 91 -10.98 11.44 10.25
CA SER A 91 -11.66 10.14 10.29
C SER A 91 -11.51 9.47 11.66
N ILE A 92 -10.28 9.45 12.20
CA ILE A 92 -9.99 8.92 13.55
C ILE A 92 -10.78 9.69 14.62
N GLN A 93 -10.75 11.02 14.58
CA GLN A 93 -11.48 11.88 15.54
C GLN A 93 -12.98 11.66 15.48
N SER A 94 -13.51 11.31 14.30
CA SER A 94 -14.92 10.95 14.11
C SER A 94 -15.24 9.52 14.55
N GLY A 95 -14.27 8.79 15.11
CA GLY A 95 -14.43 7.44 15.65
C GLY A 95 -14.43 6.34 14.60
N PHE A 96 -13.89 6.60 13.40
CA PHE A 96 -13.75 5.59 12.35
C PHE A 96 -12.32 5.03 12.32
N VAL A 97 -12.20 3.76 11.96
CA VAL A 97 -10.95 3.13 11.53
C VAL A 97 -10.75 3.43 10.05
N PRO A 98 -9.72 4.24 9.67
CA PRO A 98 -9.41 4.45 8.26
C PRO A 98 -8.80 3.17 7.66
N VAL A 99 -9.34 2.71 6.52
CA VAL A 99 -8.80 1.61 5.73
C VAL A 99 -8.31 2.18 4.40
N ILE A 100 -7.01 2.26 4.22
CA ILE A 100 -6.37 2.98 3.12
C ILE A 100 -5.89 1.99 2.07
N THR A 101 -6.12 2.29 0.79
CA THR A 101 -5.54 1.53 -0.31
C THR A 101 -4.02 1.75 -0.37
N GLY A 102 -3.23 0.70 -0.23
CA GLY A 102 -1.79 0.75 -0.45
C GLY A 102 -1.41 0.78 -1.93
N PHE A 103 -0.12 0.77 -2.23
CA PHE A 103 0.47 0.58 -3.55
C PHE A 103 0.23 1.72 -4.55
N GLN A 104 -0.65 2.65 -4.32
CA GLN A 104 -1.11 3.64 -5.30
C GLN A 104 -1.00 5.08 -4.78
N GLY A 105 -0.96 6.01 -5.71
CA GLY A 105 -1.05 7.45 -5.47
C GLY A 105 -1.72 8.16 -6.65
N VAL A 106 -1.64 9.48 -6.67
CA VAL A 106 -2.19 10.31 -7.73
C VAL A 106 -1.19 11.40 -8.13
N THR A 107 -1.15 11.69 -9.42
CA THR A 107 -0.40 12.83 -9.96
C THR A 107 -1.15 14.13 -9.68
N ASP A 108 -0.51 15.26 -9.92
CA ASP A 108 -1.17 16.58 -9.88
C ASP A 108 -2.28 16.72 -10.94
N SER A 109 -2.22 15.96 -12.04
CA SER A 109 -3.29 15.90 -13.05
C SER A 109 -4.46 14.98 -12.65
N GLY A 110 -4.35 14.27 -11.50
CA GLY A 110 -5.38 13.34 -11.02
C GLY A 110 -5.27 11.93 -11.58
N ASP A 111 -4.23 11.61 -12.34
CA ASP A 111 -4.00 10.26 -12.82
C ASP A 111 -3.54 9.35 -11.68
N VAL A 112 -4.06 8.12 -11.65
CA VAL A 112 -3.62 7.12 -10.68
C VAL A 112 -2.24 6.59 -11.08
N THR A 113 -1.38 6.41 -10.09
CA THR A 113 -0.05 5.84 -10.25
C THR A 113 0.13 4.65 -9.31
N THR A 114 1.07 3.76 -9.63
CA THR A 114 1.49 2.69 -8.71
C THR A 114 2.96 2.86 -8.30
N LEU A 115 3.26 2.44 -7.05
CA LEU A 115 4.58 2.64 -6.44
C LEU A 115 5.60 1.56 -6.81
N GLY A 116 5.13 0.49 -7.46
CA GLY A 116 5.95 -0.66 -7.78
C GLY A 116 6.03 -1.69 -6.65
N ARG A 117 7.04 -2.56 -6.70
CA ARG A 117 7.21 -3.66 -5.73
C ARG A 117 7.34 -3.11 -4.29
N GLY A 118 6.68 -3.76 -3.32
CA GLY A 118 6.67 -3.28 -1.93
C GLY A 118 5.87 -2.00 -1.71
N GLY A 119 5.04 -1.59 -2.69
CA GLY A 119 4.33 -0.31 -2.65
C GLY A 119 3.34 -0.16 -1.50
N SER A 120 2.70 -1.24 -1.05
CA SER A 120 1.79 -1.19 0.11
C SER A 120 2.54 -0.95 1.42
N ASP A 121 3.72 -1.57 1.58
CA ASP A 121 4.59 -1.36 2.74
C ASP A 121 5.11 0.08 2.75
N THR A 122 5.54 0.57 1.58
CA THR A 122 5.92 1.98 1.39
C THR A 122 4.79 2.92 1.76
N THR A 123 3.55 2.60 1.36
CA THR A 123 2.36 3.38 1.75
C THR A 123 2.15 3.37 3.26
N ALA A 124 2.24 2.20 3.90
CA ALA A 124 2.06 2.06 5.35
C ALA A 124 3.07 2.91 6.14
N VAL A 125 4.34 2.84 5.75
CA VAL A 125 5.42 3.64 6.36
C VAL A 125 5.18 5.14 6.13
N ALA A 126 4.83 5.56 4.92
CA ALA A 126 4.59 6.97 4.61
C ALA A 126 3.38 7.54 5.37
N VAL A 127 2.28 6.77 5.45
CA VAL A 127 1.10 7.14 6.25
C VAL A 127 1.47 7.24 7.72
N SER A 128 2.19 6.25 8.27
CA SER A 128 2.62 6.25 9.67
C SER A 128 3.47 7.45 10.02
N ALA A 129 4.41 7.83 9.14
CA ALA A 129 5.23 9.02 9.32
C ALA A 129 4.39 10.31 9.25
N ALA A 130 3.45 10.39 8.30
CA ALA A 130 2.63 11.58 8.12
C ALA A 130 1.67 11.86 9.29
N ILE A 131 1.15 10.81 9.96
CA ILE A 131 0.27 10.95 11.13
C ILE A 131 1.03 10.87 12.47
N GLU A 132 2.36 10.81 12.44
CA GLU A 132 3.21 10.64 13.64
C GLU A 132 2.80 9.43 14.49
N ALA A 133 2.55 8.29 13.82
CA ALA A 133 2.13 7.07 14.50
C ALA A 133 3.21 6.57 15.47
N SER A 134 2.80 6.05 16.62
CA SER A 134 3.72 5.47 17.60
C SER A 134 4.39 4.17 17.12
N ARG A 135 3.77 3.48 16.16
CA ARG A 135 4.25 2.21 15.62
C ARG A 135 3.64 1.95 14.24
N CYS A 136 4.38 1.24 13.38
CA CYS A 136 3.89 0.67 12.13
C CYS A 136 4.18 -0.83 12.11
N ASP A 137 3.16 -1.65 12.07
CA ASP A 137 3.29 -3.11 11.97
C ASP A 137 2.96 -3.55 10.55
N ILE A 138 3.84 -4.34 9.94
CA ILE A 138 3.64 -4.93 8.61
C ILE A 138 3.34 -6.42 8.78
N TYR A 139 2.13 -6.82 8.39
CA TYR A 139 1.70 -8.21 8.36
C TYR A 139 1.93 -8.77 6.96
N THR A 140 2.74 -9.81 6.87
CA THR A 140 3.17 -10.41 5.60
C THR A 140 3.17 -11.94 5.70
N ASP A 141 3.22 -12.62 4.58
CA ASP A 141 3.31 -14.09 4.46
C ASP A 141 4.76 -14.61 4.53
N VAL A 142 5.73 -13.71 4.65
CA VAL A 142 7.12 -14.06 4.93
C VAL A 142 7.43 -13.87 6.41
N ASP A 143 8.31 -14.68 6.97
CA ASP A 143 8.58 -14.72 8.40
C ASP A 143 9.62 -13.68 8.87
N GLY A 144 10.09 -12.82 7.98
CA GLY A 144 10.96 -11.69 8.31
C GLY A 144 11.98 -11.34 7.23
N ILE A 145 12.88 -10.44 7.58
CA ILE A 145 14.01 -10.03 6.72
C ILE A 145 15.21 -10.92 7.03
N TYR A 146 15.91 -11.33 6.01
CA TYR A 146 17.10 -12.18 6.09
C TYR A 146 18.32 -11.46 5.53
N THR A 147 19.51 -11.89 5.94
CA THR A 147 20.79 -11.38 5.42
C THR A 147 20.96 -11.62 3.92
N THR A 148 20.22 -12.58 3.35
CA THR A 148 20.12 -12.91 1.92
C THR A 148 18.93 -13.84 1.72
N ASP A 149 18.56 -14.17 0.47
CA ASP A 149 17.44 -15.06 0.17
C ASP A 149 17.66 -16.47 0.78
N PRO A 150 16.86 -16.89 1.76
CA PRO A 150 17.02 -18.20 2.43
C PRO A 150 16.72 -19.39 1.50
N ASN A 151 16.03 -19.18 0.37
CA ASN A 151 15.81 -20.21 -0.63
C ASN A 151 17.03 -20.47 -1.50
N LEU A 152 17.94 -19.51 -1.59
CA LEU A 152 19.16 -19.60 -2.38
C LEU A 152 20.40 -19.91 -1.53
N VAL A 153 20.41 -19.47 -0.27
CA VAL A 153 21.57 -19.59 0.62
C VAL A 153 21.17 -20.22 1.95
N ASN A 154 21.59 -21.47 2.17
CA ASN A 154 21.25 -22.25 3.36
C ASN A 154 21.68 -21.61 4.70
N ASN A 155 22.66 -20.70 4.68
CA ASN A 155 23.17 -20.01 5.88
C ASN A 155 22.56 -18.59 6.06
N ALA A 156 21.50 -18.26 5.32
CA ALA A 156 20.78 -17.00 5.52
C ALA A 156 20.26 -16.91 6.95
N LYS A 157 20.53 -15.79 7.62
CA LYS A 157 20.06 -15.55 9.00
C LYS A 157 18.94 -14.53 8.99
N LYS A 158 17.88 -14.85 9.73
CA LYS A 158 16.81 -13.89 10.00
C LYS A 158 17.35 -12.76 10.87
N LEU A 159 17.03 -11.53 10.52
CA LEU A 159 17.39 -10.35 11.28
C LEU A 159 16.28 -10.05 12.30
N GLU A 160 16.64 -9.87 13.55
CA GLU A 160 15.72 -9.47 14.61
C GLU A 160 15.46 -7.95 14.59
N SER A 161 16.47 -7.19 14.14
CA SER A 161 16.40 -5.75 13.94
C SER A 161 17.35 -5.34 12.83
N ILE A 162 17.03 -4.24 12.17
CA ILE A 162 17.83 -3.67 11.10
C ILE A 162 17.72 -2.14 11.18
N THR A 163 18.81 -1.44 10.94
CA THR A 163 18.79 0.02 10.85
C THR A 163 18.26 0.49 9.50
N MET A 164 17.90 1.77 9.42
CA MET A 164 17.44 2.37 8.16
C MET A 164 18.55 2.34 7.08
N GLU A 165 19.78 2.59 7.49
CA GLU A 165 20.96 2.55 6.62
C GLU A 165 21.18 1.15 6.05
N GLU A 166 21.16 0.12 6.88
CA GLU A 166 21.30 -1.28 6.47
C GLU A 166 20.16 -1.72 5.54
N MET A 167 18.92 -1.26 5.81
CA MET A 167 17.76 -1.57 4.97
C MET A 167 17.89 -1.01 3.55
N LEU A 168 18.60 0.11 3.37
CA LEU A 168 18.81 0.72 2.06
C LEU A 168 19.86 0.00 1.21
N GLU A 169 20.67 -0.86 1.83
CA GLU A 169 21.74 -1.63 1.17
C GLU A 169 21.33 -3.08 0.83
N LEU A 170 20.18 -3.56 1.35
CA LEU A 170 19.60 -4.88 1.08
C LEU A 170 18.64 -4.86 -0.11
#